data_0bbda26f48b6397b4590710b1e64f62e
#
_entry.id   0bbda26f48b6397b4590710b1e64f62e
#
_cell.length_a   1.000
_cell.length_b   1.000
_cell.length_c   1.000
_cell.angle_alpha   90.00
_cell.angle_beta   90.00
_cell.angle_gamma   90.00
#
_symmetry.space_group_name_H-M   'P 1'
#
loop_
_entity.id
_entity.type
_entity.pdbx_description
1 polymer ?
#
loop_
_entity_poly.entity_id
_entity_poly.type
_entity_poly.pdbx_seq_one_letter_code
_entity_poly.pdbx_strand_id
1 'polypeptide(L)'
;MAKRVKLDARLDSAAADRLRAQLSGSADGDLTLDATSVEMLGGLCLELILSARSLWSARAKAFAVDAPSAAMIDDLARYGLTPEALAGDAA
;
A
#
# COMPACT_ATOMS: atom_id res chain seq x y z
N MET A 1 16.27 6.53 5.70
CA MET A 1 16.50 5.40 4.80
C MET A 1 15.18 4.74 4.45
N ALA A 2 14.93 4.49 3.19
CA ALA A 2 13.68 3.91 2.74
C ALA A 2 13.57 2.44 3.14
N LYS A 3 12.42 2.05 3.67
CA LYS A 3 12.12 0.66 3.97
C LYS A 3 11.26 0.08 2.87
N ARG A 4 11.53 -1.16 2.48
CA ARG A 4 10.75 -1.86 1.49
C ARG A 4 10.02 -3.04 2.15
N VAL A 5 8.72 -3.10 1.97
CA VAL A 5 7.89 -4.16 2.53
C VAL A 5 7.18 -4.87 1.40
N LYS A 6 7.33 -6.19 1.33
CA LYS A 6 6.61 -6.99 0.34
C LYS A 6 5.20 -7.28 0.82
N LEU A 7 4.22 -6.89 0.02
CA LEU A 7 2.82 -7.16 0.33
C LEU A 7 2.49 -8.65 0.14
N ASP A 8 1.59 -9.15 0.98
CA ASP A 8 1.11 -10.53 0.87
C ASP A 8 0.35 -10.72 -0.44
N ALA A 9 0.32 -11.96 -0.95
CA ALA A 9 -0.39 -12.27 -2.18
C ALA A 9 -1.89 -12.02 -2.05
N ARG A 10 -2.46 -12.36 -0.90
CA ARG A 10 -3.89 -12.17 -0.65
C ARG A 10 -4.09 -11.08 0.40
N LEU A 11 -4.48 -9.91 -0.06
CA LEU A 11 -4.77 -8.79 0.83
C LEU A 11 -6.26 -8.77 1.19
N ASP A 12 -6.69 -9.84 1.86
CA ASP A 12 -8.05 -10.01 2.36
C ASP A 12 -8.14 -9.53 3.82
N SER A 13 -9.28 -9.70 4.44
CA SER A 13 -9.48 -9.25 5.82
C SER A 13 -8.56 -9.96 6.81
N ALA A 14 -8.17 -11.20 6.52
CA ALA A 14 -7.24 -11.94 7.38
C ALA A 14 -5.83 -11.35 7.34
N ALA A 15 -5.44 -10.71 6.23
CA ALA A 15 -4.14 -10.08 6.09
C ALA A 15 -4.08 -8.68 6.70
N ALA A 16 -5.21 -8.10 7.07
CA ALA A 16 -5.28 -6.70 7.49
C ALA A 16 -4.46 -6.41 8.75
N ASP A 17 -4.49 -7.29 9.75
CA ASP A 17 -3.72 -7.08 10.98
C ASP A 17 -2.22 -7.11 10.71
N ARG A 18 -1.77 -8.02 9.87
CA ARG A 18 -0.36 -8.09 9.49
C ARG A 18 0.07 -6.84 8.73
N LEU A 19 -0.76 -6.40 7.79
CA LEU A 19 -0.48 -5.18 7.04
C LEU A 19 -0.41 -3.97 7.97
N ARG A 20 -1.36 -3.87 8.90
CA ARG A 20 -1.36 -2.78 9.88
C ARG A 20 -0.06 -2.77 10.70
N ALA A 21 0.38 -3.95 11.14
CA ALA A 21 1.62 -4.06 11.91
C ALA A 21 2.84 -3.67 11.06
N GLN A 22 2.87 -4.07 9.80
CA GLN A 22 3.96 -3.71 8.89
C GLN A 22 4.03 -2.20 8.66
N LEU A 23 2.86 -1.56 8.49
CA LEU A 23 2.80 -0.12 8.31
C LEU A 23 3.23 0.62 9.58
N SER A 24 2.76 0.18 10.74
CA SER A 24 3.15 0.78 12.02
C SER A 24 4.65 0.64 12.27
N GLY A 25 5.22 -0.50 11.94
CA GLY A 25 6.65 -0.76 12.11
C GLY A 25 7.54 0.03 11.15
N SER A 26 6.95 0.70 10.16
CA SER A 26 7.68 1.44 9.14
C SER A 26 7.47 2.96 9.26
N ALA A 27 6.88 3.42 10.35
CA ALA A 27 6.40 4.80 10.49
C ALA A 27 7.51 5.86 10.62
N ASP A 28 8.74 5.46 10.90
CA ASP A 28 9.83 6.41 11.16
C ASP A 28 10.67 6.79 9.93
N GLY A 29 10.29 6.35 8.75
CA GLY A 29 11.03 6.68 7.53
C GLY A 29 10.17 6.56 6.27
N ASP A 30 10.81 6.74 5.13
CA ASP A 30 10.17 6.52 3.84
C ASP A 30 9.82 5.04 3.67
N LEU A 31 8.74 4.77 2.96
CA LEU A 31 8.24 3.41 2.79
C LEU A 31 7.90 3.14 1.33
N THR A 32 8.34 1.98 0.86
CA THR A 32 7.92 1.43 -0.43
C THR A 32 7.24 0.09 -0.17
N LEU A 33 6.03 -0.06 -0.69
CA LEU A 33 5.32 -1.33 -0.68
C LEU A 33 5.55 -2.05 -1.99
N ASP A 34 6.12 -3.24 -1.92
CA ASP A 34 6.32 -4.08 -3.10
C ASP A 34 5.04 -4.85 -3.40
N ALA A 35 4.39 -4.51 -4.49
CA ALA A 35 3.08 -5.07 -4.86
C ALA A 35 3.16 -6.10 -5.99
N THR A 36 4.35 -6.60 -6.30
CA THR A 36 4.54 -7.52 -7.43
C THR A 36 3.81 -8.86 -7.25
N SER A 37 3.64 -9.30 -6.01
CA SER A 37 3.05 -10.61 -5.70
C SER A 37 1.57 -10.57 -5.38
N VAL A 38 0.94 -9.40 -5.41
CA VAL A 38 -0.46 -9.27 -5.03
C VAL A 38 -1.38 -9.98 -6.02
N GLU A 39 -2.18 -10.94 -5.52
CA GLU A 39 -3.13 -11.69 -6.32
C GLU A 39 -4.57 -11.22 -6.11
N MET A 40 -4.86 -10.60 -4.95
CA MET A 40 -6.15 -9.97 -4.69
C MET A 40 -6.00 -8.84 -3.68
N LEU A 41 -6.80 -7.82 -3.86
CA LEU A 41 -6.84 -6.66 -2.97
C LEU A 41 -8.26 -6.44 -2.49
N GLY A 42 -8.49 -6.67 -1.21
CA GLY A 42 -9.78 -6.42 -0.58
C GLY A 42 -9.90 -4.98 -0.06
N GLY A 43 -11.13 -4.57 0.23
CA GLY A 43 -11.44 -3.19 0.60
C GLY A 43 -10.76 -2.74 1.89
N LEU A 44 -10.65 -3.62 2.88
CA LEU A 44 -10.04 -3.27 4.17
C LEU A 44 -8.54 -2.97 4.01
N CYS A 45 -7.82 -3.82 3.28
CA CYS A 45 -6.41 -3.58 3.03
C CYS A 45 -6.21 -2.34 2.15
N LEU A 46 -7.09 -2.10 1.19
CA LEU A 46 -7.05 -0.88 0.39
C LEU A 46 -7.19 0.36 1.28
N GLU A 47 -8.15 0.35 2.23
CA GLU A 47 -8.32 1.46 3.17
C GLU A 47 -7.07 1.69 4.00
N LEU A 48 -6.42 0.62 4.45
CA LEU A 48 -5.17 0.73 5.22
C LEU A 48 -4.06 1.39 4.40
N ILE A 49 -3.94 1.02 3.13
CA ILE A 49 -2.93 1.60 2.24
C ILE A 49 -3.21 3.07 1.99
N LEU A 50 -4.46 3.43 1.72
CA LEU A 50 -4.84 4.83 1.49
C LEU A 50 -4.64 5.67 2.74
N SER A 51 -4.95 5.13 3.92
CA SER A 51 -4.71 5.81 5.19
C SER A 51 -3.22 6.02 5.44
N ALA A 52 -2.40 5.02 5.14
CA ALA A 52 -0.95 5.13 5.26
C ALA A 52 -0.39 6.19 4.32
N ARG A 53 -0.86 6.22 3.08
CA ARG A 53 -0.46 7.25 2.11
C ARG A 53 -0.69 8.65 2.66
N SER A 54 -1.88 8.87 3.22
CA SER A 54 -2.23 10.17 3.81
C SER A 54 -1.35 10.51 5.00
N LEU A 55 -1.06 9.52 5.84
CA LEU A 55 -0.24 9.74 7.04
C LEU A 55 1.21 10.07 6.66
N TRP A 56 1.80 9.33 5.73
CA TRP A 56 3.16 9.61 5.27
C TRP A 56 3.25 10.99 4.64
N SER A 57 2.27 11.36 3.82
CA SER A 57 2.21 12.69 3.21
C SER A 57 2.16 13.79 4.28
N ALA A 58 1.32 13.61 5.31
CA ALA A 58 1.20 14.58 6.39
C ALA A 58 2.50 14.74 7.17
N ARG A 59 3.35 13.73 7.18
CA ARG A 59 4.65 13.74 7.86
C ARG A 59 5.81 14.10 6.93
N ALA A 60 5.51 14.49 5.70
CA ALA A 60 6.50 14.82 4.67
C ALA A 60 7.48 13.67 4.40
N LYS A 61 6.98 12.43 4.46
CA LYS A 61 7.75 11.23 4.17
C LYS A 61 7.27 10.60 2.87
N ALA A 62 8.19 10.02 2.11
CA ALA A 62 7.85 9.38 0.84
C ALA A 62 7.11 8.06 1.09
N PHE A 63 6.10 7.82 0.27
CA PHE A 63 5.32 6.60 0.29
C PHE A 63 5.07 6.17 -1.15
N ALA A 64 5.40 4.94 -1.48
CA ALA A 64 5.22 4.43 -2.82
C ALA A 64 4.70 3.00 -2.79
N VAL A 65 3.90 2.66 -3.81
CA VAL A 65 3.51 1.28 -4.10
C VAL A 65 4.18 0.93 -5.42
N ASP A 66 5.16 0.03 -5.34
CA ASP A 66 6.02 -0.30 -6.46
C ASP A 66 5.52 -1.52 -7.20
N ALA A 67 5.57 -1.46 -8.53
CA ALA A 67 5.30 -2.59 -9.43
C ALA A 67 3.97 -3.31 -9.11
N PRO A 68 2.83 -2.59 -9.05
CA PRO A 68 1.56 -3.25 -8.78
C PRO A 68 1.29 -4.33 -9.84
N SER A 69 0.87 -5.51 -9.36
CA SER A 69 0.55 -6.63 -10.24
C SER A 69 -0.68 -6.31 -11.09
N ALA A 70 -0.85 -7.06 -12.19
CA ALA A 70 -2.04 -6.93 -13.02
C ALA A 70 -3.32 -7.18 -12.20
N ALA A 71 -3.28 -8.17 -11.31
CA ALA A 71 -4.43 -8.48 -10.44
C ALA A 71 -4.77 -7.30 -9.52
N MET A 72 -3.77 -6.65 -8.95
CA MET A 72 -3.98 -5.48 -8.11
C MET A 72 -4.56 -4.31 -8.91
N ILE A 73 -4.04 -4.07 -10.11
CA ILE A 73 -4.56 -3.03 -11.00
C ILE A 73 -6.03 -3.27 -11.32
N ASP A 74 -6.39 -4.52 -11.64
CA ASP A 74 -7.76 -4.88 -11.93
C ASP A 74 -8.68 -4.65 -10.73
N ASP A 75 -8.24 -5.03 -9.53
CA ASP A 75 -9.03 -4.83 -8.32
C ASP A 75 -9.18 -3.34 -8.00
N LEU A 76 -8.12 -2.54 -8.16
CA LEU A 76 -8.20 -1.09 -7.99
C LEU A 76 -9.24 -0.48 -8.92
N ALA A 77 -9.30 -0.94 -10.17
CA ALA A 77 -10.27 -0.43 -11.14
C ALA A 77 -11.70 -0.67 -10.68
N ARG A 78 -11.98 -1.76 -9.98
CA ARG A 78 -13.31 -2.04 -9.42
C ARG A 78 -13.70 -1.04 -8.34
N TYR A 79 -12.73 -0.44 -7.67
CA TYR A 79 -12.97 0.63 -6.70
C TYR A 79 -12.92 2.02 -7.33
N GLY A 80 -12.81 2.09 -8.67
CA GLY A 80 -12.71 3.36 -9.37
C GLY A 80 -11.35 4.03 -9.25
N LEU A 81 -10.31 3.27 -8.94
CA LEU A 81 -8.97 3.80 -8.68
C LEU A 81 -7.96 3.34 -9.73
N THR A 82 -6.87 4.09 -9.84
CA THR A 82 -5.71 3.74 -10.62
C THR A 82 -4.52 3.52 -9.66
N PRO A 83 -3.45 2.85 -10.10
CA PRO A 83 -2.26 2.70 -9.26
C PRO A 83 -1.70 4.04 -8.76
N GLU A 84 -1.84 5.10 -9.53
CA GLU A 84 -1.36 6.44 -9.16
C GLU A 84 -2.07 6.98 -7.92
N ALA A 85 -3.31 6.54 -7.66
CA ALA A 85 -4.04 6.95 -6.46
C ALA A 85 -3.39 6.44 -5.18
N LEU A 86 -2.57 5.39 -5.27
CA LEU A 86 -1.84 4.83 -4.13
C LEU A 86 -0.47 5.48 -3.93
N ALA A 87 0.02 6.19 -4.93
CA ALA A 87 1.31 6.86 -4.81
C ALA A 87 1.18 8.02 -3.82
N GLY A 88 2.18 8.19 -2.99
CA GLY A 88 2.25 9.34 -2.11
C GLY A 88 2.47 10.61 -2.93
N ASP A 89 2.19 11.76 -2.31
CA ASP A 89 2.55 13.02 -2.90
C ASP A 89 4.07 13.10 -2.93
N ALA A 90 4.63 12.83 -4.10
CA ALA A 90 6.06 12.99 -4.26
C ALA A 90 6.38 14.47 -4.05
N ALA A 91 7.10 14.69 -3.03
CA ALA A 91 7.54 16.04 -2.75
C ALA A 91 8.44 16.52 -3.86
#